data_bb9e57c37b8bb41a9fb39446c8d06674
#
_entry.id   bb9e57c37b8bb41a9fb39446c8d06674
#
_cell.length_a   1.000
_cell.length_b   1.000
_cell.length_c   1.000
_cell.angle_alpha   90.00
_cell.angle_beta   90.00
_cell.angle_gamma   90.00
#
_symmetry.space_group_name_H-M   'P 1'
#
loop_
_entity.id
_entity.type
_entity.pdbx_description
1 polymer ?
#
loop_
_entity_poly.entity_id
_entity_poly.type
_entity_poly.pdbx_seq_one_letter_code
_entity_poly.pdbx_strand_id
1 'polypeptide(L)'
;MIKNAIVLFFFYAFNQSFLLSNQIRGWNILSDDLEMAEKTIYAAKKYRVNHLQLSHHLIHNLKEVSDPSKLSKINYLTELAHDEGISKVYVWDHALYEKEYYPQRFFKDGGDKLNLDDEKLWKWIKNDYKKNLEKINKIDGIVLTFIETGLRIENQYSELYPTPSQKFKKLLKELNEIIFDSFGLDLVLRTFSYNKREIDNIVKVVNNIEGSNIFIMLKESNHDFFITHPPNNLINKISKNKRIIIEFDAAHEFSGQGVVASIFPT
;
A
#
# COMPACT_ATOMS: atom_id res chain seq x y z
N MET A 1 -7.22 -22.12 46.18
CA MET A 1 -7.80 -21.03 45.35
C MET A 1 -6.75 -20.13 44.66
N ILE A 2 -5.60 -19.84 45.24
CA ILE A 2 -4.57 -18.92 44.67
C ILE A 2 -3.90 -19.48 43.39
N LYS A 3 -3.64 -20.80 43.32
CA LYS A 3 -2.98 -21.42 42.16
C LYS A 3 -3.79 -21.29 40.84
N ASN A 4 -5.12 -21.38 40.91
CA ASN A 4 -5.97 -21.30 39.71
C ASN A 4 -6.12 -19.83 39.22
N ALA A 5 -6.03 -18.85 40.12
CA ALA A 5 -6.10 -17.44 39.73
C ALA A 5 -4.82 -16.98 38.99
N ILE A 6 -3.65 -17.51 39.38
CA ILE A 6 -2.39 -17.19 38.72
C ILE A 6 -2.37 -17.76 37.29
N VAL A 7 -2.85 -18.99 37.07
CA VAL A 7 -2.91 -19.62 35.74
C VAL A 7 -3.86 -18.86 34.82
N LEU A 8 -5.02 -18.42 35.32
CA LEU A 8 -5.97 -17.61 34.54
C LEU A 8 -5.40 -16.25 34.18
N PHE A 9 -4.65 -15.60 35.07
CA PHE A 9 -4.01 -14.31 34.81
C PHE A 9 -2.90 -14.43 33.76
N PHE A 10 -2.08 -15.48 33.83
CA PHE A 10 -1.06 -15.76 32.79
C PHE A 10 -1.68 -16.07 31.43
N PHE A 11 -2.76 -16.83 31.38
CA PHE A 11 -3.47 -17.14 30.15
C PHE A 11 -4.10 -15.89 29.54
N TYR A 12 -4.70 -15.02 30.35
CA TYR A 12 -5.29 -13.77 29.89
C TYR A 12 -4.22 -12.79 29.42
N ALA A 13 -3.13 -12.63 30.15
CA ALA A 13 -2.01 -11.78 29.76
C ALA A 13 -1.32 -12.29 28.47
N PHE A 14 -1.16 -13.61 28.32
CA PHE A 14 -0.59 -14.23 27.13
C PHE A 14 -1.48 -14.05 25.91
N ASN A 15 -2.80 -14.23 26.05
CA ASN A 15 -3.75 -13.97 24.96
C ASN A 15 -3.81 -12.48 24.59
N GLN A 16 -3.76 -11.57 25.52
CA GLN A 16 -3.70 -10.13 25.27
C GLN A 16 -2.40 -9.75 24.54
N SER A 17 -1.27 -10.30 24.94
CA SER A 17 0.02 -10.08 24.30
C SER A 17 0.01 -10.64 22.86
N PHE A 18 -0.57 -11.82 22.66
CA PHE A 18 -0.70 -12.45 21.35
C PHE A 18 -1.65 -11.66 20.41
N LEU A 19 -2.78 -11.17 20.92
CA LEU A 19 -3.69 -10.32 20.17
C LEU A 19 -3.03 -8.98 19.79
N LEU A 20 -2.26 -8.38 20.71
CA LEU A 20 -1.54 -7.13 20.46
C LEU A 20 -0.38 -7.30 19.46
N SER A 21 0.26 -8.47 19.43
CA SER A 21 1.37 -8.76 18.51
C SER A 21 0.92 -8.87 17.05
N ASN A 22 -0.33 -9.23 16.81
CA ASN A 22 -0.90 -9.40 15.48
C ASN A 22 -1.55 -8.13 14.91
N GLN A 23 -1.65 -7.05 15.70
CA GLN A 23 -2.19 -5.78 15.20
C GLN A 23 -1.10 -4.97 14.48
N ILE A 24 -1.41 -4.53 13.27
CA ILE A 24 -0.57 -3.56 12.56
C ILE A 24 -0.73 -2.19 13.23
N ARG A 25 0.38 -1.67 13.73
CA ARG A 25 0.53 -0.27 14.18
C ARG A 25 1.59 0.35 13.30
N GLY A 26 1.14 1.09 12.31
CA GLY A 26 1.99 1.59 11.25
C GLY A 26 2.15 3.10 11.27
N TRP A 27 3.32 3.56 10.85
CA TRP A 27 3.56 4.94 10.48
C TRP A 27 4.02 5.01 9.03
N ASN A 28 3.70 6.15 8.40
CA ASN A 28 4.14 6.45 7.05
C ASN A 28 5.16 7.58 7.08
N ILE A 29 6.33 7.36 6.51
CA ILE A 29 7.40 8.37 6.38
C ILE A 29 7.28 8.98 4.99
N LEU A 30 6.89 10.25 4.94
CA LEU A 30 6.63 10.99 3.70
C LEU A 30 7.84 11.79 3.22
N SER A 31 8.69 12.26 4.16
CA SER A 31 9.82 13.13 3.87
C SER A 31 11.05 12.36 3.44
N ASP A 32 11.80 12.91 2.47
CA ASP A 32 13.12 12.43 2.07
C ASP A 32 14.27 13.08 2.87
N ASP A 33 13.95 13.90 3.85
CA ASP A 33 14.89 14.38 4.87
C ASP A 33 15.33 13.19 5.73
N LEU A 34 16.59 12.80 5.58
CA LEU A 34 17.13 11.60 6.20
C LEU A 34 17.12 11.71 7.74
N GLU A 35 17.49 12.88 8.28
CA GLU A 35 17.51 13.10 9.74
C GLU A 35 16.10 12.98 10.35
N MET A 36 15.09 13.52 9.66
CA MET A 36 13.70 13.40 10.09
C MET A 36 13.21 11.95 10.00
N ALA A 37 13.54 11.23 8.94
CA ALA A 37 13.19 9.82 8.78
C ALA A 37 13.82 8.95 9.87
N GLU A 38 15.10 9.14 10.19
CA GLU A 38 15.79 8.46 11.29
C GLU A 38 15.13 8.73 12.65
N LYS A 39 14.87 10.00 12.96
CA LYS A 39 14.16 10.39 14.19
C LYS A 39 12.80 9.73 14.30
N THR A 40 12.09 9.61 13.18
CA THR A 40 10.79 8.92 13.13
C THR A 40 10.93 7.44 13.44
N ILE A 41 11.94 6.76 12.88
CA ILE A 41 12.23 5.34 13.15
C ILE A 41 12.57 5.12 14.63
N TYR A 42 13.47 5.93 15.22
CA TYR A 42 13.79 5.83 16.63
C TYR A 42 12.58 6.08 17.55
N ALA A 43 11.74 7.04 17.18
CA ALA A 43 10.50 7.31 17.91
C ALA A 43 9.49 6.15 17.80
N ALA A 44 9.41 5.50 16.64
CA ALA A 44 8.49 4.40 16.35
C ALA A 44 8.60 3.26 17.36
N LYS A 45 9.82 2.92 17.77
CA LYS A 45 10.10 1.91 18.81
C LYS A 45 9.41 2.25 20.13
N LYS A 46 9.49 3.52 20.58
CA LYS A 46 8.86 3.99 21.83
C LYS A 46 7.34 3.81 21.81
N TYR A 47 6.73 3.97 20.65
CA TYR A 47 5.28 3.85 20.47
C TYR A 47 4.84 2.45 20.03
N ARG A 48 5.74 1.46 20.08
CA ARG A 48 5.48 0.07 19.69
C ARG A 48 4.92 -0.05 18.25
N VAL A 49 5.40 0.80 17.38
CA VAL A 49 5.14 0.69 15.94
C VAL A 49 5.85 -0.55 15.43
N ASN A 50 5.15 -1.37 14.67
CA ASN A 50 5.66 -2.62 14.11
C ASN A 50 5.62 -2.67 12.58
N HIS A 51 5.20 -1.57 11.96
CA HIS A 51 5.05 -1.45 10.51
C HIS A 51 5.42 -0.03 10.07
N LEU A 52 6.32 0.10 9.13
CA LEU A 52 6.63 1.37 8.49
C LEU A 52 6.33 1.32 7.00
N GLN A 53 5.92 2.45 6.47
CA GLN A 53 5.78 2.66 5.02
C GLN A 53 6.70 3.80 4.61
N LEU A 54 7.51 3.58 3.59
CA LEU A 54 8.33 4.60 2.94
C LEU A 54 7.58 5.06 1.69
N SER A 55 7.28 6.35 1.59
CA SER A 55 6.42 6.86 0.54
C SER A 55 6.76 8.28 0.08
N HIS A 56 5.97 8.78 -0.86
CA HIS A 56 5.98 10.14 -1.38
C HIS A 56 7.38 10.62 -1.82
N HIS A 57 8.05 11.49 -1.04
CA HIS A 57 9.34 12.02 -1.44
C HIS A 57 10.47 10.99 -1.37
N LEU A 58 10.37 10.00 -0.48
CA LEU A 58 11.32 8.88 -0.43
C LEU A 58 11.18 7.99 -1.66
N ILE A 59 9.95 7.50 -1.89
CA ILE A 59 9.61 6.67 -3.04
C ILE A 59 8.13 6.81 -3.37
N HIS A 60 7.84 7.29 -4.55
CA HIS A 60 6.49 7.41 -5.08
C HIS A 60 6.14 6.23 -6.00
N ASN A 61 7.10 5.82 -6.79
CA ASN A 61 6.99 4.69 -7.73
C ASN A 61 8.19 3.76 -7.59
N LEU A 62 7.95 2.47 -7.67
CA LEU A 62 9.01 1.45 -7.57
C LEU A 62 10.14 1.66 -8.61
N LYS A 63 9.83 2.19 -9.80
CA LYS A 63 10.83 2.54 -10.82
C LYS A 63 11.90 3.52 -10.34
N GLU A 64 11.63 4.31 -9.30
CA GLU A 64 12.54 5.33 -8.77
C GLU A 64 13.76 4.74 -8.06
N VAL A 65 13.74 3.44 -7.73
CA VAL A 65 14.94 2.75 -7.24
C VAL A 65 16.05 2.61 -8.30
N SER A 66 15.81 3.08 -9.51
CA SER A 66 16.86 3.29 -10.52
C SER A 66 17.76 4.48 -10.21
N ASP A 67 17.30 5.46 -9.40
CA ASP A 67 18.10 6.55 -8.86
C ASP A 67 18.96 6.03 -7.70
N PRO A 68 20.31 6.08 -7.81
CA PRO A 68 21.20 5.58 -6.76
C PRO A 68 21.03 6.27 -5.41
N SER A 69 20.67 7.55 -5.39
CA SER A 69 20.48 8.32 -4.15
C SER A 69 19.22 7.84 -3.42
N LYS A 70 18.09 7.69 -4.13
CA LYS A 70 16.85 7.15 -3.57
C LYS A 70 17.04 5.70 -3.11
N LEU A 71 17.67 4.87 -3.94
CA LEU A 71 17.99 3.48 -3.60
C LEU A 71 18.78 3.37 -2.31
N SER A 72 19.84 4.19 -2.16
CA SER A 72 20.67 4.20 -0.95
C SER A 72 19.86 4.59 0.29
N LYS A 73 19.03 5.63 0.21
CA LYS A 73 18.16 6.06 1.31
C LYS A 73 17.16 4.96 1.71
N ILE A 74 16.49 4.34 0.74
CA ILE A 74 15.49 3.30 0.98
C ILE A 74 16.13 2.10 1.68
N ASN A 75 17.25 1.60 1.16
CA ASN A 75 17.95 0.46 1.75
C ASN A 75 18.43 0.77 3.17
N TYR A 76 19.03 1.94 3.37
CA TYR A 76 19.49 2.38 4.68
C TYR A 76 18.35 2.48 5.71
N LEU A 77 17.25 3.15 5.35
CA LEU A 77 16.11 3.31 6.26
C LEU A 77 15.41 1.98 6.55
N THR A 78 15.37 1.07 5.57
CA THR A 78 14.84 -0.28 5.77
C THR A 78 15.68 -1.07 6.76
N GLU A 79 17.00 -1.07 6.61
CA GLU A 79 17.93 -1.71 7.54
C GLU A 79 17.82 -1.12 8.95
N LEU A 80 17.87 0.21 9.07
CA LEU A 80 17.71 0.90 10.35
C LEU A 80 16.41 0.54 11.05
N ALA A 81 15.30 0.48 10.30
CA ALA A 81 14.00 0.12 10.87
C ALA A 81 14.01 -1.31 11.42
N HIS A 82 14.58 -2.26 10.72
CA HIS A 82 14.70 -3.64 11.18
C HIS A 82 15.63 -3.76 12.40
N ASP A 83 16.75 -3.05 12.42
CA ASP A 83 17.69 -3.00 13.56
C ASP A 83 17.03 -2.42 14.80
N GLU A 84 16.11 -1.47 14.63
CA GLU A 84 15.31 -0.90 15.74
C GLU A 84 14.09 -1.78 16.13
N GLY A 85 13.94 -2.95 15.51
CA GLY A 85 12.94 -3.96 15.86
C GLY A 85 11.57 -3.76 15.20
N ILE A 86 11.49 -2.96 14.12
CA ILE A 86 10.28 -2.83 13.33
C ILE A 86 10.19 -4.03 12.38
N SER A 87 9.14 -4.81 12.51
CA SER A 87 9.03 -6.13 11.86
C SER A 87 8.64 -6.05 10.38
N LYS A 88 8.09 -4.94 9.93
CA LYS A 88 7.60 -4.77 8.55
C LYS A 88 7.93 -3.39 8.01
N VAL A 89 8.61 -3.35 6.87
CA VAL A 89 8.91 -2.11 6.13
C VAL A 89 8.43 -2.26 4.69
N TYR A 90 7.51 -1.41 4.28
CA TYR A 90 6.91 -1.42 2.95
C TYR A 90 7.30 -0.17 2.17
N VAL A 91 7.38 -0.30 0.85
CA VAL A 91 7.54 0.83 -0.06
C VAL A 91 6.26 1.06 -0.87
N TRP A 92 6.05 2.29 -1.30
CA TRP A 92 4.91 2.63 -2.13
C TRP A 92 5.19 2.43 -3.60
N ASP A 93 4.12 2.10 -4.32
CA ASP A 93 4.11 2.04 -5.78
C ASP A 93 2.72 2.39 -6.34
N HIS A 94 2.69 2.82 -7.60
CA HIS A 94 1.48 3.04 -8.37
C HIS A 94 1.37 1.98 -9.46
N ALA A 95 0.20 1.42 -9.62
CA ALA A 95 -0.03 0.23 -10.44
C ALA A 95 0.37 0.38 -11.91
N LEU A 96 0.16 1.56 -12.47
CA LEU A 96 0.59 1.92 -13.81
C LEU A 96 1.15 3.34 -13.81
N TYR A 97 2.30 3.52 -14.45
CA TYR A 97 3.00 4.79 -14.55
C TYR A 97 2.48 5.63 -15.73
N GLU A 98 3.12 6.75 -15.99
CA GLU A 98 2.82 7.63 -17.11
C GLU A 98 3.07 6.90 -18.45
N LYS A 99 2.38 7.34 -19.49
CA LYS A 99 2.43 6.73 -20.83
C LYS A 99 3.85 6.56 -21.36
N GLU A 100 4.68 7.55 -21.12
CA GLU A 100 6.06 7.64 -21.63
C GLU A 100 6.99 6.55 -21.05
N TYR A 101 6.59 5.94 -19.96
CA TYR A 101 7.33 4.84 -19.34
C TYR A 101 7.25 3.54 -20.15
N TYR A 102 6.15 3.35 -20.88
CA TYR A 102 5.92 2.10 -21.59
C TYR A 102 6.39 2.18 -23.05
N PRO A 103 7.05 1.13 -23.56
CA PRO A 103 7.36 1.03 -24.99
C PRO A 103 6.10 1.16 -25.87
N GLN A 104 6.19 1.98 -26.93
CA GLN A 104 5.08 2.29 -27.82
C GLN A 104 4.38 1.04 -28.41
N ARG A 105 5.12 -0.06 -28.60
CA ARG A 105 4.56 -1.32 -29.13
C ARG A 105 3.48 -1.96 -28.27
N PHE A 106 3.34 -1.55 -27.00
CA PHE A 106 2.32 -2.07 -26.09
C PHE A 106 1.01 -1.30 -26.14
N PHE A 107 0.97 -0.20 -26.86
CA PHE A 107 -0.24 0.58 -27.04
C PHE A 107 -1.06 0.07 -28.22
N LYS A 108 -2.38 -0.03 -28.01
CA LYS A 108 -3.32 -0.48 -29.04
C LYS A 108 -3.28 0.46 -30.24
N ASP A 109 -2.98 -0.09 -31.41
CA ASP A 109 -2.93 0.61 -32.70
C ASP A 109 -2.10 1.92 -32.68
N GLY A 110 -1.05 1.96 -31.85
CA GLY A 110 -0.19 3.14 -31.69
C GLY A 110 -0.83 4.32 -30.95
N GLY A 111 -2.00 4.12 -30.32
CA GLY A 111 -2.75 5.15 -29.59
C GLY A 111 -2.25 5.40 -28.17
N ASP A 112 -3.18 5.68 -27.23
CA ASP A 112 -2.90 6.07 -25.85
C ASP A 112 -3.28 5.02 -24.80
N LYS A 113 -3.81 3.87 -25.24
CA LYS A 113 -4.27 2.81 -24.34
C LYS A 113 -3.37 1.60 -24.45
N LEU A 114 -2.83 1.15 -23.32
CA LEU A 114 -2.13 -0.13 -23.26
C LEU A 114 -3.07 -1.26 -23.70
N ASN A 115 -2.54 -2.20 -24.47
CA ASN A 115 -3.26 -3.41 -24.88
C ASN A 115 -3.09 -4.49 -23.79
N LEU A 116 -4.07 -4.61 -22.90
CA LEU A 116 -4.03 -5.58 -21.80
C LEU A 116 -4.19 -7.04 -22.27
N ASP A 117 -4.54 -7.27 -23.53
CA ASP A 117 -4.61 -8.61 -24.13
C ASP A 117 -3.24 -9.09 -24.62
N ASP A 118 -2.23 -8.21 -24.66
CA ASP A 118 -0.86 -8.57 -25.05
C ASP A 118 -0.09 -9.16 -23.88
N GLU A 119 0.15 -10.47 -23.89
CA GLU A 119 0.94 -11.16 -22.89
C GLU A 119 2.41 -10.67 -22.81
N LYS A 120 2.93 -10.03 -23.87
CA LYS A 120 4.27 -9.43 -23.87
C LYS A 120 4.32 -8.18 -22.98
N LEU A 121 3.21 -7.43 -22.88
CA LEU A 121 3.08 -6.31 -21.94
C LEU A 121 3.23 -6.81 -20.49
N TRP A 122 2.48 -7.85 -20.12
CA TRP A 122 2.53 -8.39 -18.76
C TRP A 122 3.91 -8.98 -18.41
N LYS A 123 4.51 -9.66 -19.36
CA LYS A 123 5.89 -10.16 -19.18
C LYS A 123 6.89 -9.01 -18.99
N TRP A 124 6.70 -7.91 -19.72
CA TRP A 124 7.55 -6.73 -19.59
C TRP A 124 7.36 -6.07 -18.22
N ILE A 125 6.12 -5.87 -17.76
CA ILE A 125 5.81 -5.32 -16.44
C ILE A 125 6.43 -6.19 -15.33
N LYS A 126 6.23 -7.51 -15.38
CA LYS A 126 6.81 -8.42 -14.38
C LYS A 126 8.34 -8.38 -14.36
N ASN A 127 8.98 -8.29 -15.51
CA ASN A 127 10.44 -8.17 -15.58
C ASN A 127 10.94 -6.82 -15.02
N ASP A 128 10.20 -5.75 -15.23
CA ASP A 128 10.50 -4.44 -14.67
C ASP A 128 10.38 -4.45 -13.15
N TYR A 129 9.28 -4.99 -12.61
CA TYR A 129 9.13 -5.20 -11.17
C TYR A 129 10.27 -6.03 -10.59
N LYS A 130 10.62 -7.16 -11.23
CA LYS A 130 11.71 -8.02 -10.81
C LYS A 130 13.03 -7.24 -10.67
N LYS A 131 13.41 -6.49 -11.70
CA LYS A 131 14.65 -5.68 -11.69
C LYS A 131 14.69 -4.66 -10.55
N ASN A 132 13.54 -4.07 -10.23
CA ASN A 132 13.46 -3.05 -9.19
C ASN A 132 13.46 -3.68 -7.80
N LEU A 133 12.71 -4.76 -7.59
CA LEU A 133 12.65 -5.50 -6.33
C LEU A 133 13.99 -6.16 -5.95
N GLU A 134 14.77 -6.63 -6.92
CA GLU A 134 16.11 -7.17 -6.68
C GLU A 134 17.05 -6.15 -6.04
N LYS A 135 16.83 -4.84 -6.23
CA LYS A 135 17.65 -3.76 -5.65
C LYS A 135 17.30 -3.44 -4.19
N ILE A 136 16.06 -3.69 -3.78
CA ILE A 136 15.51 -3.38 -2.45
C ILE A 136 15.04 -4.66 -1.74
N ASN A 137 15.88 -5.65 -1.71
CA ASN A 137 15.56 -7.02 -1.29
C ASN A 137 15.28 -7.22 0.21
N LYS A 138 15.36 -6.15 1.03
CA LYS A 138 15.12 -6.20 2.47
C LYS A 138 13.74 -5.67 2.89
N ILE A 139 12.94 -5.17 1.96
CA ILE A 139 11.58 -4.75 2.24
C ILE A 139 10.67 -5.96 2.48
N ASP A 140 9.56 -5.75 3.17
CA ASP A 140 8.59 -6.81 3.48
C ASP A 140 7.33 -6.76 2.62
N GLY A 141 7.11 -5.68 1.88
CA GLY A 141 5.93 -5.56 1.04
C GLY A 141 5.85 -4.27 0.22
N ILE A 142 4.81 -4.24 -0.59
CA ILE A 142 4.47 -3.13 -1.47
C ILE A 142 3.09 -2.57 -1.08
N VAL A 143 3.00 -1.25 -0.92
CA VAL A 143 1.71 -0.53 -0.87
C VAL A 143 1.40 -0.06 -2.27
N LEU A 144 0.42 -0.71 -2.90
CA LEU A 144 0.03 -0.45 -4.27
C LEU A 144 -1.18 0.47 -4.35
N THR A 145 -0.99 1.67 -4.87
CA THR A 145 -2.07 2.58 -5.24
C THR A 145 -2.47 2.32 -6.69
N PHE A 146 -3.77 2.15 -6.96
CA PHE A 146 -4.26 1.81 -8.30
C PHE A 146 -5.35 2.75 -8.83
N ILE A 147 -5.64 3.82 -8.12
CA ILE A 147 -6.59 4.87 -8.54
C ILE A 147 -5.85 6.14 -8.96
N GLU A 148 -4.95 6.64 -8.13
CA GLU A 148 -4.06 7.78 -8.45
C GLU A 148 -2.84 7.29 -9.20
N THR A 149 -3.00 6.95 -10.46
CA THR A 149 -1.94 6.37 -11.31
C THR A 149 -1.80 7.19 -12.58
N GLY A 150 -0.63 7.16 -13.20
CA GLY A 150 -0.38 7.83 -14.49
C GLY A 150 -1.33 7.34 -15.57
N LEU A 151 -1.45 6.02 -15.72
CA LEU A 151 -2.46 5.38 -16.55
C LEU A 151 -3.48 4.63 -15.68
N ARG A 152 -4.74 4.95 -15.85
CA ARG A 152 -5.83 4.24 -15.15
C ARG A 152 -6.13 2.92 -15.85
N ILE A 153 -6.05 1.81 -15.13
CA ILE A 153 -6.21 0.46 -15.69
C ILE A 153 -7.59 0.26 -16.33
N GLU A 154 -8.63 0.81 -15.74
CA GLU A 154 -10.00 0.71 -16.26
C GLU A 154 -10.19 1.36 -17.62
N ASN A 155 -9.34 2.32 -17.98
CA ASN A 155 -9.38 3.05 -19.25
C ASN A 155 -8.54 2.37 -20.34
N GLN A 156 -7.74 1.34 -20.00
CA GLN A 156 -6.89 0.66 -20.97
C GLN A 156 -7.71 -0.26 -21.88
N TYR A 157 -7.16 -0.60 -23.05
CA TYR A 157 -7.84 -1.47 -24.02
C TYR A 157 -7.79 -2.93 -23.59
N SER A 158 -8.91 -3.63 -23.72
CA SER A 158 -8.99 -5.08 -23.67
C SER A 158 -10.33 -5.58 -24.21
N GLU A 159 -10.29 -6.62 -25.00
CA GLU A 159 -11.45 -7.43 -25.41
C GLU A 159 -11.69 -8.58 -24.42
N LEU A 160 -10.61 -9.17 -23.88
CA LEU A 160 -10.67 -10.28 -22.93
C LEU A 160 -11.18 -9.85 -21.55
N TYR A 161 -10.93 -8.60 -21.17
CA TYR A 161 -11.31 -8.02 -19.86
C TYR A 161 -12.20 -6.78 -20.07
N PRO A 162 -13.45 -6.93 -20.55
CA PRO A 162 -14.27 -5.79 -20.98
C PRO A 162 -14.73 -4.86 -19.85
N THR A 163 -14.71 -5.31 -18.58
CA THR A 163 -15.17 -4.50 -17.46
C THR A 163 -14.00 -3.98 -16.61
N PRO A 164 -14.16 -2.81 -15.94
CA PRO A 164 -13.15 -2.29 -15.01
C PRO A 164 -12.70 -3.31 -13.96
N SER A 165 -13.62 -4.02 -13.33
CA SER A 165 -13.29 -5.02 -12.32
C SER A 165 -12.47 -6.20 -12.86
N GLN A 166 -12.70 -6.63 -14.10
CA GLN A 166 -11.88 -7.67 -14.74
C GLN A 166 -10.46 -7.18 -15.03
N LYS A 167 -10.31 -5.93 -15.51
CA LYS A 167 -9.00 -5.31 -15.74
C LYS A 167 -8.21 -5.16 -14.45
N PHE A 168 -8.84 -4.68 -13.37
CA PHE A 168 -8.22 -4.64 -12.04
C PHE A 168 -7.80 -6.04 -11.57
N LYS A 169 -8.68 -7.03 -11.72
CA LYS A 169 -8.36 -8.40 -11.32
C LYS A 169 -7.16 -8.96 -12.10
N LYS A 170 -7.08 -8.72 -13.42
CA LYS A 170 -5.92 -9.11 -14.23
C LYS A 170 -4.65 -8.45 -13.73
N LEU A 171 -4.65 -7.12 -13.55
CA LEU A 171 -3.50 -6.37 -13.04
C LEU A 171 -3.01 -6.93 -11.70
N LEU A 172 -3.91 -7.06 -10.73
CA LEU A 172 -3.54 -7.52 -9.39
C LEU A 172 -3.03 -8.96 -9.39
N LYS A 173 -3.57 -9.82 -10.25
CA LYS A 173 -3.05 -11.17 -10.43
C LYS A 173 -1.62 -11.14 -10.94
N GLU A 174 -1.34 -10.41 -12.02
CA GLU A 174 -0.01 -10.35 -12.63
C GLU A 174 1.04 -9.74 -11.68
N LEU A 175 0.64 -8.71 -10.92
CA LEU A 175 1.55 -8.10 -9.93
C LEU A 175 1.76 -9.02 -8.71
N ASN A 176 0.73 -9.68 -8.22
CA ASN A 176 0.87 -10.59 -7.09
C ASN A 176 1.74 -11.80 -7.41
N GLU A 177 1.70 -12.33 -8.64
CA GLU A 177 2.60 -13.39 -9.10
C GLU A 177 4.08 -13.00 -8.93
N ILE A 178 4.46 -11.77 -9.27
CA ILE A 178 5.86 -11.33 -9.09
C ILE A 178 6.15 -10.93 -7.64
N ILE A 179 5.25 -10.20 -6.99
CA ILE A 179 5.46 -9.67 -5.63
C ILE A 179 5.51 -10.82 -4.60
N PHE A 180 4.56 -11.73 -4.66
CA PHE A 180 4.46 -12.81 -3.69
C PHE A 180 5.16 -14.10 -4.13
N ASP A 181 4.83 -14.64 -5.31
CA ASP A 181 5.32 -15.96 -5.69
C ASP A 181 6.83 -15.95 -5.95
N SER A 182 7.39 -14.79 -6.39
CA SER A 182 8.83 -14.69 -6.67
C SER A 182 9.65 -14.09 -5.52
N PHE A 183 9.09 -13.16 -4.75
CA PHE A 183 9.81 -12.44 -3.69
C PHE A 183 9.27 -12.68 -2.29
N GLY A 184 8.09 -13.31 -2.13
CA GLY A 184 7.48 -13.58 -0.83
C GLY A 184 7.00 -12.33 -0.10
N LEU A 185 6.78 -11.22 -0.81
CA LEU A 185 6.41 -9.93 -0.24
C LEU A 185 4.91 -9.82 -0.02
N ASP A 186 4.52 -9.05 1.00
CA ASP A 186 3.14 -8.65 1.22
C ASP A 186 2.69 -7.63 0.16
N LEU A 187 1.40 -7.65 -0.18
CA LEU A 187 0.76 -6.70 -1.08
C LEU A 187 -0.37 -5.96 -0.36
N VAL A 188 -0.20 -4.67 -0.15
CA VAL A 188 -1.23 -3.81 0.43
C VAL A 188 -1.92 -3.05 -0.69
N LEU A 189 -3.20 -3.32 -0.88
CA LEU A 189 -4.04 -2.62 -1.86
C LEU A 189 -4.59 -1.36 -1.21
N ARG A 190 -4.00 -0.22 -1.49
CA ARG A 190 -4.47 1.08 -1.01
C ARG A 190 -5.64 1.54 -1.86
N THR A 191 -6.80 1.65 -1.22
CA THR A 191 -8.06 1.97 -1.88
C THR A 191 -8.64 3.26 -1.34
N PHE A 192 -9.02 4.12 -2.24
CA PHE A 192 -9.95 5.21 -2.00
C PHE A 192 -10.70 5.51 -3.30
N SER A 193 -11.66 6.40 -3.30
CA SER A 193 -12.49 6.62 -4.47
C SER A 193 -13.05 8.02 -4.51
N TYR A 194 -13.23 8.54 -5.70
CA TYR A 194 -13.84 9.85 -5.94
C TYR A 194 -15.35 9.78 -6.14
N ASN A 195 -15.88 8.58 -6.45
CA ASN A 195 -17.30 8.44 -6.75
C ASN A 195 -17.83 7.01 -6.49
N LYS A 196 -19.15 6.88 -6.49
CA LYS A 196 -19.84 5.60 -6.22
C LYS A 196 -19.46 4.48 -7.19
N ARG A 197 -19.24 4.78 -8.47
CA ARG A 197 -18.88 3.76 -9.49
C ARG A 197 -17.52 3.15 -9.20
N GLU A 198 -16.57 3.95 -8.78
CA GLU A 198 -15.26 3.49 -8.34
C GLU A 198 -15.38 2.61 -7.10
N ILE A 199 -16.17 3.03 -6.11
CA ILE A 199 -16.46 2.24 -4.91
C ILE A 199 -16.98 0.85 -5.29
N ASP A 200 -17.99 0.77 -6.16
CA ASP A 200 -18.59 -0.49 -6.55
C ASP A 200 -17.60 -1.42 -7.29
N ASN A 201 -16.72 -0.84 -8.11
CA ASN A 201 -15.65 -1.61 -8.77
C ASN A 201 -14.59 -2.11 -7.78
N ILE A 202 -14.13 -1.26 -6.86
CA ILE A 202 -13.18 -1.63 -5.82
C ILE A 202 -13.73 -2.78 -4.97
N VAL A 203 -14.96 -2.65 -4.46
CA VAL A 203 -15.61 -3.68 -3.64
C VAL A 203 -15.68 -5.02 -4.37
N LYS A 204 -16.05 -5.02 -5.66
CA LYS A 204 -16.07 -6.24 -6.48
C LYS A 204 -14.69 -6.89 -6.60
N VAL A 205 -13.65 -6.08 -6.76
CA VAL A 205 -12.28 -6.61 -6.90
C VAL A 205 -11.76 -7.15 -5.57
N VAL A 206 -11.75 -6.32 -4.53
CA VAL A 206 -11.10 -6.66 -3.25
C VAL A 206 -11.81 -7.79 -2.49
N ASN A 207 -13.14 -7.92 -2.64
CA ASN A 207 -13.86 -9.03 -2.03
C ASN A 207 -13.61 -10.37 -2.73
N ASN A 208 -13.22 -10.35 -4.01
CA ASN A 208 -12.96 -11.55 -4.80
C ASN A 208 -11.47 -11.85 -5.04
N ILE A 209 -10.57 -11.02 -4.50
CA ILE A 209 -9.14 -11.34 -4.54
C ILE A 209 -8.78 -12.26 -3.37
N GLU A 210 -7.96 -13.27 -3.63
CA GLU A 210 -7.47 -14.21 -2.63
C GLU A 210 -5.95 -14.11 -2.51
N GLY A 211 -5.44 -14.35 -1.32
CA GLY A 211 -4.02 -14.37 -1.01
C GLY A 211 -3.77 -14.11 0.48
N SER A 212 -2.96 -14.94 1.08
CA SER A 212 -2.57 -14.79 2.49
C SER A 212 -1.64 -13.60 2.73
N ASN A 213 -1.06 -13.05 1.69
CA ASN A 213 -0.17 -11.89 1.67
C ASN A 213 -0.90 -10.58 1.34
N ILE A 214 -2.22 -10.61 1.06
CA ILE A 214 -2.97 -9.43 0.60
C ILE A 214 -3.66 -8.74 1.76
N PHE A 215 -3.45 -7.43 1.89
CA PHE A 215 -4.14 -6.52 2.81
C PHE A 215 -4.92 -5.48 2.01
N ILE A 216 -6.03 -5.02 2.55
CA ILE A 216 -6.82 -3.93 1.98
C ILE A 216 -6.63 -2.71 2.87
N MET A 217 -6.02 -1.66 2.36
CA MET A 217 -5.84 -0.40 3.09
C MET A 217 -6.88 0.61 2.65
N LEU A 218 -7.56 1.18 3.62
CA LEU A 218 -8.66 2.11 3.44
C LEU A 218 -8.34 3.39 4.19
N LYS A 219 -8.55 4.55 3.58
CA LYS A 219 -8.56 5.80 4.32
C LYS A 219 -9.73 5.81 5.30
N GLU A 220 -9.56 6.43 6.44
CA GLU A 220 -10.61 6.63 7.45
C GLU A 220 -11.82 7.36 6.85
N SER A 221 -11.57 8.38 6.04
CA SER A 221 -12.56 9.14 5.30
C SER A 221 -12.78 8.59 3.89
N ASN A 222 -13.89 8.94 3.24
CA ASN A 222 -14.25 8.41 1.92
C ASN A 222 -13.28 8.81 0.80
N HIS A 223 -12.74 10.01 0.86
CA HIS A 223 -11.94 10.60 -0.21
C HIS A 223 -10.56 10.97 0.32
N ASP A 224 -10.49 12.05 1.08
CA ASP A 224 -9.26 12.55 1.66
C ASP A 224 -9.46 12.87 3.15
N PHE A 225 -8.40 13.20 3.86
CA PHE A 225 -8.40 13.36 5.31
C PHE A 225 -8.98 14.70 5.77
N PHE A 226 -10.14 15.10 5.24
CA PHE A 226 -10.85 16.28 5.73
C PHE A 226 -11.62 15.96 7.00
N ILE A 227 -11.36 16.69 8.05
CA ILE A 227 -11.96 16.50 9.39
C ILE A 227 -13.50 16.47 9.38
N THR A 228 -14.12 17.11 8.39
CA THR A 228 -15.57 17.16 8.22
C THR A 228 -16.15 16.01 7.41
N HIS A 229 -15.29 15.14 6.83
CA HIS A 229 -15.76 14.02 6.05
C HIS A 229 -16.33 12.91 6.95
N PRO A 230 -17.41 12.27 6.54
CA PRO A 230 -17.93 11.11 7.26
C PRO A 230 -16.96 9.91 7.15
N PRO A 231 -17.04 8.97 8.08
CA PRO A 231 -16.27 7.72 8.01
C PRO A 231 -16.46 6.99 6.67
N ASN A 232 -15.41 6.32 6.23
CA ASN A 232 -15.39 5.65 4.94
C ASN A 232 -16.39 4.50 4.85
N ASN A 233 -17.38 4.65 3.99
CA ASN A 233 -18.41 3.65 3.76
C ASN A 233 -17.88 2.31 3.18
N LEU A 234 -16.66 2.30 2.62
CA LEU A 234 -16.03 1.07 2.14
C LEU A 234 -15.76 0.07 3.26
N ILE A 235 -15.44 0.55 4.48
CA ILE A 235 -15.12 -0.31 5.63
C ILE A 235 -16.21 -1.35 5.85
N ASN A 236 -17.49 -0.96 5.74
CA ASN A 236 -18.62 -1.86 5.93
C ASN A 236 -18.95 -2.73 4.70
N LYS A 237 -18.34 -2.48 3.54
CA LYS A 237 -18.57 -3.22 2.29
C LYS A 237 -17.51 -4.27 2.01
N ILE A 238 -16.39 -4.20 2.71
CA ILE A 238 -15.33 -5.21 2.60
C ILE A 238 -15.70 -6.45 3.40
N SER A 239 -15.50 -7.62 2.81
CA SER A 239 -15.81 -8.91 3.44
C SER A 239 -14.99 -9.10 4.71
N LYS A 240 -15.64 -9.61 5.77
CA LYS A 240 -15.05 -9.80 7.12
C LYS A 240 -13.82 -10.73 7.15
N ASN A 241 -13.65 -11.56 6.13
CA ASN A 241 -12.49 -12.44 5.99
C ASN A 241 -11.27 -11.78 5.37
N LYS A 242 -11.36 -10.49 5.01
CA LYS A 242 -10.23 -9.73 4.47
C LYS A 242 -9.46 -9.06 5.60
N ARG A 243 -8.14 -8.96 5.43
CA ARG A 243 -7.27 -8.23 6.34
C ARG A 243 -7.29 -6.76 5.97
N ILE A 244 -7.74 -5.92 6.90
CA ILE A 244 -7.95 -4.49 6.67
C ILE A 244 -6.93 -3.70 7.47
N ILE A 245 -6.36 -2.69 6.82
CA ILE A 245 -5.56 -1.62 7.42
C ILE A 245 -6.36 -0.33 7.27
N ILE A 246 -6.50 0.44 8.35
CA ILE A 246 -7.10 1.77 8.29
C ILE A 246 -6.00 2.81 8.30
N GLU A 247 -6.02 3.69 7.33
CA GLU A 247 -5.10 4.82 7.17
C GLU A 247 -5.74 6.08 7.77
N PHE A 248 -5.04 6.66 8.76
CA PHE A 248 -5.43 7.90 9.42
C PHE A 248 -4.43 9.00 9.10
N ASP A 249 -4.90 10.22 8.91
CA ASP A 249 -4.05 11.39 8.87
C ASP A 249 -3.81 11.95 10.26
N ALA A 250 -2.68 11.61 10.85
CA ALA A 250 -2.25 12.16 12.13
C ALA A 250 -1.50 13.50 12.01
N ALA A 251 -1.13 13.89 10.78
CA ALA A 251 -0.32 15.08 10.51
C ALA A 251 -1.17 16.30 10.10
N HIS A 252 -2.47 16.15 9.97
CA HIS A 252 -3.37 17.20 9.50
C HIS A 252 -2.95 17.82 8.16
N GLU A 253 -2.69 16.96 7.17
CA GLU A 253 -2.16 17.29 5.86
C GLU A 253 -2.84 18.50 5.20
N PHE A 254 -4.15 18.65 5.37
CA PHE A 254 -4.96 19.73 4.79
C PHE A 254 -5.21 20.92 5.72
N SER A 255 -4.59 20.94 6.89
CA SER A 255 -4.74 22.06 7.82
C SER A 255 -4.16 23.35 7.25
N GLY A 256 -4.93 24.43 7.31
CA GLY A 256 -4.49 25.74 6.82
C GLY A 256 -4.61 25.93 5.30
N GLN A 257 -5.10 24.95 4.56
CA GLN A 257 -5.27 25.06 3.10
C GLN A 257 -6.59 25.73 2.67
N GLY A 258 -7.29 26.39 3.60
CA GLY A 258 -8.49 27.16 3.32
C GLY A 258 -9.76 26.34 3.09
N VAL A 259 -9.65 25.03 3.06
CA VAL A 259 -10.79 24.10 2.82
C VAL A 259 -11.42 23.66 4.14
N VAL A 260 -10.66 23.68 5.24
CA VAL A 260 -11.11 23.24 6.57
C VAL A 260 -10.57 24.19 7.64
N ALA A 261 -11.38 24.50 8.63
CA ALA A 261 -10.91 25.21 9.82
C ALA A 261 -9.91 24.32 10.57
N SER A 262 -8.70 24.82 10.79
CA SER A 262 -7.71 24.15 11.63
C SER A 262 -8.12 24.30 13.08
N ILE A 263 -8.86 23.35 13.63
CA ILE A 263 -9.14 23.28 15.06
C ILE A 263 -8.13 22.29 15.65
N PHE A 264 -7.07 22.81 16.25
CA PHE A 264 -6.17 22.00 17.06
C PHE A 264 -6.76 21.90 18.46
N PRO A 265 -6.98 20.70 19.00
CA PRO A 265 -7.16 20.55 20.42
C PRO A 265 -5.83 20.90 21.09
N THR A 266 -5.84 21.98 21.87
CA THR A 266 -4.72 22.40 22.72
C THR A 266 -4.58 21.46 23.92
#